data_77c8de2aa1069a232cce3b04d4bb4c21
#
_entry.id   77c8de2aa1069a232cce3b04d4bb4c21
#
_cell.length_a   1.000
_cell.length_b   1.000
_cell.length_c   1.000
_cell.angle_alpha   90.00
_cell.angle_beta   90.00
_cell.angle_gamma   90.00
#
_symmetry.space_group_name_H-M   'P 1'
#
loop_
_entity.id
_entity.type
_entity.pdbx_description
1 polymer ?
#
loop_
_entity_poly.entity_id
_entity_poly.type
_entity_poly.pdbx_seq_one_letter_code
_entity_poly.pdbx_strand_id
1 'polypeptide(L)'
;MDGRARGGPTPEEQRSTSTDVLVVGAGPAGSSAAAWAARSGRDVLVIDTAQFPRDKSCGDGLTPRAVAELRCLGLGSWLDGRIAHRGLRMSGFGADVEVAWPGPSFPSTSSAVPRTELDERIRLVAEEDGAKMKLGAKAVDVQRDSSGRVSAVVLDSGEAIRCEKLIVADGARSTLGRALGRQWHRETVYGVAIRGYIATPRSSEAWITSHLELRSPEGALLPGYGWIFPLGNGEVNIGVGALATAKRPADAALRPLMNYYTALRRQEWGFDGQPRAGLSALLPMGGAVSGVAGPNWMLIGDAAACVNPLNGEGIDYGLESGRLSAELLGLRDYSRAWPTVLHEHYARGFSVARRLALLLTFPRFLTSTGPLAMRSSTLMKVAVRVMGNFVTDEDTDVVARAWRVAGRVSRRIDHRRPFS
;
A
#
# COMPACT_ATOMS: atom_id res chain seq x y z
N MET A 1 5.77 -50.95 -36.01
CA MET A 1 6.68 -49.84 -35.65
C MET A 1 6.11 -48.57 -36.27
N ASP A 2 5.32 -47.86 -35.53
CA ASP A 2 4.65 -46.65 -36.04
C ASP A 2 5.13 -45.45 -35.21
N GLY A 3 6.16 -44.79 -35.73
CA GLY A 3 6.77 -43.59 -35.13
C GLY A 3 5.99 -42.35 -35.50
N ARG A 4 4.97 -42.00 -34.72
CA ARG A 4 4.36 -40.68 -34.83
C ARG A 4 5.30 -39.64 -34.20
N ALA A 5 5.99 -38.87 -35.03
CA ALA A 5 6.65 -37.64 -34.67
C ALA A 5 5.61 -36.67 -34.09
N ARG A 6 5.83 -36.22 -32.84
CA ARG A 6 5.07 -35.12 -32.26
C ARG A 6 5.45 -33.86 -33.04
N GLY A 7 4.51 -33.34 -33.81
CA GLY A 7 4.65 -32.06 -34.48
C GLY A 7 4.94 -30.95 -33.47
N GLY A 8 5.97 -30.17 -33.73
CA GLY A 8 6.23 -28.92 -32.96
C GLY A 8 5.08 -27.93 -33.19
N PRO A 9 4.95 -26.93 -32.32
CA PRO A 9 3.87 -25.96 -32.38
C PRO A 9 3.86 -25.24 -33.74
N THR A 10 2.67 -25.11 -34.30
CA THR A 10 2.46 -24.46 -35.58
C THR A 10 2.77 -22.98 -35.53
N PRO A 11 3.13 -22.29 -36.65
CA PRO A 11 3.40 -20.84 -36.69
C PRO A 11 2.23 -19.94 -36.22
N GLU A 12 1.01 -20.48 -36.12
CA GLU A 12 -0.15 -19.78 -35.56
C GLU A 12 -0.15 -19.73 -34.04
N GLU A 13 0.48 -20.65 -33.34
CA GLU A 13 0.63 -20.67 -31.87
C GLU A 13 1.70 -19.66 -31.35
N GLN A 14 2.51 -19.11 -32.26
CA GLN A 14 3.51 -18.07 -31.97
C GLN A 14 2.99 -16.61 -32.18
N ARG A 15 1.68 -16.37 -32.20
CA ARG A 15 1.18 -14.98 -32.15
C ARG A 15 1.60 -14.39 -30.81
N SER A 16 2.73 -13.67 -30.81
CA SER A 16 3.18 -12.91 -29.65
C SER A 16 2.04 -11.96 -29.23
N THR A 17 1.49 -12.19 -28.05
CA THR A 17 0.50 -11.29 -27.47
C THR A 17 1.07 -9.88 -27.44
N SER A 18 0.35 -8.90 -28.01
CA SER A 18 0.76 -7.49 -27.99
C SER A 18 -0.37 -6.64 -27.42
N THR A 19 -0.03 -5.57 -26.72
CA THR A 19 -0.97 -4.62 -26.11
C THR A 19 -0.37 -3.22 -26.13
N ASP A 20 -1.20 -2.18 -26.12
CA ASP A 20 -0.72 -0.79 -25.95
C ASP A 20 -0.14 -0.62 -24.54
N VAL A 21 -0.88 -1.01 -23.51
CA VAL A 21 -0.46 -0.89 -22.11
C VAL A 21 -0.44 -2.27 -21.44
N LEU A 22 0.73 -2.69 -20.97
CA LEU A 22 0.87 -3.85 -20.12
C LEU A 22 0.98 -3.41 -18.67
N VAL A 23 0.12 -3.97 -17.81
CA VAL A 23 0.16 -3.76 -16.36
C VAL A 23 0.61 -5.06 -15.69
N VAL A 24 1.65 -5.01 -14.87
CA VAL A 24 2.16 -6.17 -14.11
C VAL A 24 1.77 -6.04 -12.64
N GLY A 25 0.85 -6.91 -12.21
CA GLY A 25 0.23 -6.94 -10.90
C GLY A 25 -1.21 -6.44 -10.91
N ALA A 26 -2.16 -7.30 -10.50
CA ALA A 26 -3.60 -7.02 -10.41
C ALA A 26 -4.05 -6.66 -8.98
N GLY A 27 -3.15 -6.15 -8.13
CA GLY A 27 -3.50 -5.56 -6.84
C GLY A 27 -4.16 -4.18 -7.01
N PRO A 28 -4.50 -3.47 -5.91
CA PRO A 28 -5.20 -2.18 -5.99
C PRO A 28 -4.56 -1.16 -6.93
N ALA A 29 -3.24 -1.05 -6.92
CA ALA A 29 -2.52 -0.11 -7.77
C ALA A 29 -2.63 -0.47 -9.25
N GLY A 30 -2.36 -1.74 -9.60
CA GLY A 30 -2.38 -2.17 -11.01
C GLY A 30 -3.79 -2.22 -11.58
N SER A 31 -4.77 -2.70 -10.81
CA SER A 31 -6.17 -2.71 -11.26
C SER A 31 -6.73 -1.29 -11.40
N SER A 32 -6.36 -0.35 -10.51
CA SER A 32 -6.69 1.06 -10.68
C SER A 32 -6.08 1.63 -11.96
N ALA A 33 -4.77 1.42 -12.19
CA ALA A 33 -4.11 1.88 -13.41
C ALA A 33 -4.76 1.30 -14.67
N ALA A 34 -5.11 0.01 -14.65
CA ALA A 34 -5.75 -0.67 -15.76
C ALA A 34 -7.15 -0.10 -16.08
N ALA A 35 -7.97 0.12 -15.04
CA ALA A 35 -9.29 0.72 -15.19
C ALA A 35 -9.21 2.12 -15.83
N TRP A 36 -8.36 2.99 -15.29
CA TRP A 36 -8.19 4.34 -15.83
C TRP A 36 -7.60 4.36 -17.23
N ALA A 37 -6.65 3.45 -17.53
CA ALA A 37 -6.09 3.31 -18.87
C ALA A 37 -7.15 2.81 -19.87
N ALA A 38 -7.95 1.81 -19.52
CA ALA A 38 -9.02 1.29 -20.37
C ALA A 38 -10.11 2.36 -20.62
N ARG A 39 -10.53 3.12 -19.58
CA ARG A 39 -11.44 4.28 -19.73
C ARG A 39 -10.92 5.34 -20.69
N SER A 40 -9.59 5.48 -20.82
CA SER A 40 -8.97 6.40 -21.80
C SER A 40 -8.88 5.82 -23.22
N GLY A 41 -9.48 4.65 -23.48
CA GLY A 41 -9.53 3.99 -24.77
C GLY A 41 -8.26 3.20 -25.15
N ARG A 42 -7.43 2.83 -24.20
CA ARG A 42 -6.22 2.01 -24.43
C ARG A 42 -6.54 0.52 -24.48
N ASP A 43 -5.82 -0.24 -25.31
CA ASP A 43 -5.81 -1.70 -25.21
C ASP A 43 -4.91 -2.10 -24.04
N VAL A 44 -5.53 -2.60 -22.96
CA VAL A 44 -4.86 -2.91 -21.70
C VAL A 44 -4.85 -4.40 -21.45
N LEU A 45 -3.68 -4.94 -21.16
CA LEU A 45 -3.50 -6.29 -20.61
C LEU A 45 -2.90 -6.21 -19.22
N VAL A 46 -3.57 -6.85 -18.25
CA VAL A 46 -3.07 -7.01 -16.88
C VAL A 46 -2.59 -8.44 -16.69
N ILE A 47 -1.40 -8.62 -16.12
CA ILE A 47 -0.90 -9.93 -15.72
C ILE A 47 -0.66 -9.97 -14.22
N ASP A 48 -0.97 -11.09 -13.57
CA ASP A 48 -0.65 -11.33 -12.15
C ASP A 48 -0.23 -12.78 -11.95
N THR A 49 0.71 -12.99 -11.02
CA THR A 49 1.16 -14.33 -10.62
C THR A 49 0.08 -15.16 -9.95
N ALA A 50 -0.84 -14.49 -9.25
CA ALA A 50 -1.91 -15.15 -8.51
C ALA A 50 -3.15 -15.39 -9.37
N GLN A 51 -3.94 -16.39 -8.97
CA GLN A 51 -5.35 -16.49 -9.31
C GLN A 51 -6.17 -15.68 -8.31
N PHE A 52 -7.25 -15.07 -8.75
CA PHE A 52 -8.14 -14.27 -7.91
C PHE A 52 -9.47 -15.02 -7.67
N PRO A 53 -10.13 -14.80 -6.52
CA PRO A 53 -9.73 -13.92 -5.41
C PRO A 53 -8.52 -14.48 -4.64
N ARG A 54 -7.62 -13.59 -4.19
CA ARG A 54 -6.43 -13.98 -3.43
C ARG A 54 -6.26 -13.16 -2.15
N ASP A 55 -5.64 -13.76 -1.14
CA ASP A 55 -5.28 -13.05 0.09
C ASP A 55 -3.91 -12.36 -0.05
N LYS A 56 -3.73 -11.30 0.72
CA LYS A 56 -2.46 -10.56 0.85
C LYS A 56 -2.33 -9.99 2.25
N SER A 57 -1.13 -9.98 2.82
CA SER A 57 -0.87 -9.36 4.12
C SER A 57 -1.22 -7.86 4.09
N CYS A 58 -2.21 -7.47 4.90
CA CYS A 58 -2.72 -6.11 5.01
C CYS A 58 -3.59 -6.00 6.26
N GLY A 59 -3.68 -4.82 6.86
CA GLY A 59 -4.68 -4.53 7.90
C GLY A 59 -6.11 -4.39 7.37
N ASP A 60 -6.31 -4.44 6.03
CA ASP A 60 -7.62 -4.31 5.36
C ASP A 60 -8.31 -2.95 5.56
N GLY A 61 -7.73 -2.07 6.37
CA GLY A 61 -8.27 -0.75 6.63
C GLY A 61 -8.23 0.15 5.39
N LEU A 62 -9.34 0.82 5.14
CA LEU A 62 -9.52 1.81 4.09
C LEU A 62 -9.73 3.16 4.74
N THR A 63 -8.69 3.98 4.80
CA THR A 63 -8.81 5.35 5.33
C THR A 63 -9.75 6.21 4.48
N PRO A 64 -10.14 7.39 4.94
CA PRO A 64 -10.88 8.35 4.12
C PRO A 64 -10.27 8.63 2.75
N ARG A 65 -8.93 8.62 2.62
CA ARG A 65 -8.25 8.76 1.32
C ARG A 65 -8.53 7.57 0.40
N ALA A 66 -8.41 6.35 0.93
CA ALA A 66 -8.71 5.14 0.16
C ALA A 66 -10.18 5.09 -0.26
N VAL A 67 -11.10 5.48 0.64
CA VAL A 67 -12.53 5.59 0.33
C VAL A 67 -12.78 6.61 -0.79
N ALA A 68 -12.10 7.76 -0.78
CA ALA A 68 -12.21 8.76 -1.84
C ALA A 68 -11.76 8.21 -3.19
N GLU A 69 -10.59 7.57 -3.27
CA GLU A 69 -10.08 6.98 -4.52
C GLU A 69 -10.98 5.84 -5.02
N LEU A 70 -11.51 5.00 -4.14
CA LEU A 70 -12.45 3.95 -4.51
C LEU A 70 -13.78 4.53 -5.04
N ARG A 71 -14.27 5.62 -4.47
CA ARG A 71 -15.44 6.34 -4.98
C ARG A 71 -15.17 6.93 -6.36
N CYS A 72 -14.01 7.53 -6.59
CA CYS A 72 -13.58 8.01 -7.91
C CYS A 72 -13.50 6.88 -8.94
N LEU A 73 -13.10 5.68 -8.49
CA LEU A 73 -13.06 4.50 -9.34
C LEU A 73 -14.45 3.93 -9.67
N GLY A 74 -15.53 4.43 -9.02
CA GLY A 74 -16.91 3.99 -9.23
C GLY A 74 -17.42 2.99 -8.19
N LEU A 75 -16.66 2.76 -7.12
CA LEU A 75 -17.01 1.78 -6.08
C LEU A 75 -17.79 2.36 -4.88
N GLY A 76 -18.37 3.57 -5.02
CA GLY A 76 -19.11 4.24 -3.94
C GLY A 76 -20.24 3.38 -3.38
N SER A 77 -21.19 2.97 -4.21
CA SER A 77 -22.36 2.17 -3.79
C SER A 77 -21.96 0.80 -3.22
N TRP A 78 -20.89 0.21 -3.75
CA TRP A 78 -20.35 -1.04 -3.20
C TRP A 78 -19.79 -0.87 -1.79
N LEU A 79 -19.08 0.26 -1.53
CA LEU A 79 -18.56 0.60 -0.20
C LEU A 79 -19.66 0.92 0.80
N ASP A 80 -20.76 1.55 0.37
CA ASP A 80 -21.88 1.90 1.25
C ASP A 80 -22.56 0.65 1.84
N GLY A 81 -22.39 -0.52 1.23
CA GLY A 81 -22.80 -1.82 1.76
C GLY A 81 -21.80 -2.48 2.74
N ARG A 82 -20.70 -1.81 3.08
CA ARG A 82 -19.65 -2.30 3.99
C ARG A 82 -19.71 -1.58 5.33
N ILE A 83 -18.97 -2.11 6.32
CA ILE A 83 -18.83 -1.45 7.62
C ILE A 83 -18.27 -0.03 7.44
N ALA A 84 -18.86 0.93 8.12
CA ALA A 84 -18.39 2.31 8.16
C ALA A 84 -17.80 2.64 9.53
N HIS A 85 -16.55 3.07 9.56
CA HIS A 85 -15.90 3.51 10.80
C HIS A 85 -15.87 5.03 10.89
N ARG A 86 -16.18 5.56 12.07
CA ARG A 86 -16.26 7.00 12.36
C ARG A 86 -14.90 7.64 12.59
N GLY A 87 -13.90 6.83 12.94
CA GLY A 87 -12.57 7.32 13.29
C GLY A 87 -11.69 6.25 13.92
N LEU A 88 -10.69 6.72 14.63
CA LEU A 88 -9.71 5.92 15.35
C LEU A 88 -9.97 5.95 16.85
N ARG A 89 -10.01 4.80 17.49
CA ARG A 89 -9.82 4.63 18.94
C ARG A 89 -8.36 4.28 19.17
N MET A 90 -7.64 5.11 19.89
CA MET A 90 -6.22 4.93 20.20
C MET A 90 -6.07 4.67 21.69
N SER A 91 -5.37 3.60 22.05
CA SER A 91 -5.12 3.16 23.41
C SER A 91 -3.62 3.08 23.69
N GLY A 92 -3.19 3.45 24.89
CA GLY A 92 -1.80 3.33 25.32
C GLY A 92 -1.39 4.40 26.31
N PHE A 93 -0.30 4.17 27.01
CA PHE A 93 0.26 5.12 27.97
C PHE A 93 -0.72 5.56 29.08
N GLY A 94 -1.63 4.64 29.45
CA GLY A 94 -2.65 4.87 30.46
C GLY A 94 -3.82 5.76 30.04
N ALA A 95 -4.05 5.94 28.74
CA ALA A 95 -5.18 6.71 28.21
C ALA A 95 -5.81 6.06 26.97
N ASP A 96 -7.10 6.37 26.76
CA ASP A 96 -7.88 6.01 25.58
C ASP A 96 -8.45 7.30 24.97
N VAL A 97 -8.29 7.44 23.66
CA VAL A 97 -8.74 8.63 22.92
C VAL A 97 -9.45 8.20 21.65
N GLU A 98 -10.68 8.68 21.45
CA GLU A 98 -11.39 8.57 20.19
C GLU A 98 -11.23 9.85 19.37
N VAL A 99 -10.84 9.70 18.13
CA VAL A 99 -10.67 10.80 17.17
C VAL A 99 -11.48 10.47 15.92
N ALA A 100 -12.53 11.26 15.68
CA ALA A 100 -13.23 11.20 14.40
C ALA A 100 -12.27 11.58 13.26
N TRP A 101 -12.54 11.07 12.05
CA TRP A 101 -11.69 11.37 10.90
C TRP A 101 -11.62 12.88 10.67
N PRO A 102 -10.41 13.47 10.68
CA PRO A 102 -10.24 14.91 10.63
C PRO A 102 -10.18 15.44 9.21
N GLY A 103 -10.70 16.65 9.02
CA GLY A 103 -10.53 17.45 7.80
C GLY A 103 -11.75 17.46 6.88
N PRO A 104 -11.94 18.54 6.13
CA PRO A 104 -13.06 18.69 5.20
C PRO A 104 -12.79 18.05 3.84
N SER A 105 -11.53 17.78 3.50
CA SER A 105 -11.11 17.39 2.14
C SER A 105 -11.36 15.91 1.80
N PHE A 106 -11.67 15.08 2.80
CA PHE A 106 -11.92 13.65 2.63
C PHE A 106 -13.23 13.23 3.27
N PRO A 107 -13.80 12.05 2.88
CA PRO A 107 -14.98 11.49 3.55
C PRO A 107 -14.81 11.43 5.08
N SER A 108 -15.90 11.64 5.81
CA SER A 108 -15.91 11.55 7.28
C SER A 108 -15.95 10.12 7.82
N THR A 109 -15.90 9.13 6.93
CA THR A 109 -15.93 7.71 7.26
C THR A 109 -14.79 6.96 6.57
N SER A 110 -14.38 5.88 7.18
CA SER A 110 -13.48 4.86 6.63
C SER A 110 -14.19 3.51 6.59
N SER A 111 -13.51 2.48 6.13
CA SER A 111 -14.04 1.11 6.08
C SER A 111 -12.91 0.10 6.38
N ALA A 112 -13.25 -1.17 6.46
CA ALA A 112 -12.30 -2.26 6.41
C ALA A 112 -12.89 -3.40 5.59
N VAL A 113 -12.13 -3.91 4.62
CA VAL A 113 -12.57 -4.94 3.69
C VAL A 113 -11.45 -5.94 3.46
N PRO A 114 -11.69 -7.25 3.65
CA PRO A 114 -10.68 -8.27 3.37
C PRO A 114 -10.12 -8.16 1.96
N ARG A 115 -8.81 -8.33 1.82
CA ARG A 115 -8.11 -8.21 0.53
C ARG A 115 -8.59 -9.17 -0.52
N THR A 116 -9.12 -10.33 -0.13
CA THR A 116 -9.78 -11.28 -1.05
C THR A 116 -10.98 -10.66 -1.74
N GLU A 117 -11.72 -9.80 -1.07
CA GLU A 117 -12.89 -9.13 -1.61
C GLU A 117 -12.54 -7.81 -2.28
N LEU A 118 -11.73 -6.98 -1.63
CA LEU A 118 -11.34 -5.66 -2.14
C LEU A 118 -10.59 -5.76 -3.46
N ASP A 119 -9.52 -6.58 -3.50
CA ASP A 119 -8.67 -6.67 -4.69
C ASP A 119 -9.45 -7.27 -5.87
N GLU A 120 -10.29 -8.27 -5.61
CA GLU A 120 -11.16 -8.85 -6.63
C GLU A 120 -12.13 -7.82 -7.18
N ARG A 121 -12.76 -7.01 -6.32
CA ARG A 121 -13.72 -5.99 -6.78
C ARG A 121 -13.06 -4.91 -7.64
N ILE A 122 -11.86 -4.43 -7.24
CA ILE A 122 -11.12 -3.44 -8.04
C ILE A 122 -10.71 -4.05 -9.39
N ARG A 123 -10.27 -5.31 -9.40
CA ARG A 123 -9.91 -6.05 -10.60
C ARG A 123 -11.08 -6.17 -11.57
N LEU A 124 -12.26 -6.52 -11.04
CA LEU A 124 -13.50 -6.61 -11.84
C LEU A 124 -13.88 -5.25 -12.47
N VAL A 125 -13.68 -4.14 -11.78
CA VAL A 125 -13.88 -2.80 -12.36
C VAL A 125 -12.97 -2.61 -13.57
N ALA A 126 -11.70 -3.02 -13.49
CA ALA A 126 -10.81 -2.90 -14.64
C ALA A 126 -11.25 -3.77 -15.83
N GLU A 127 -11.80 -4.96 -15.59
CA GLU A 127 -12.38 -5.82 -16.65
C GLU A 127 -13.68 -5.19 -17.21
N GLU A 128 -14.57 -4.68 -16.36
CA GLU A 128 -15.79 -3.98 -16.74
C GLU A 128 -15.48 -2.77 -17.63
N ASP A 129 -14.37 -2.08 -17.39
CA ASP A 129 -13.87 -0.94 -18.17
C ASP A 129 -13.12 -1.37 -19.46
N GLY A 130 -12.91 -2.67 -19.69
CA GLY A 130 -12.34 -3.22 -20.93
C GLY A 130 -10.90 -3.74 -20.85
N ALA A 131 -10.26 -3.75 -19.67
CA ALA A 131 -8.95 -4.35 -19.51
C ALA A 131 -9.03 -5.88 -19.57
N LYS A 132 -8.10 -6.51 -20.31
CA LYS A 132 -7.96 -7.96 -20.37
C LYS A 132 -7.10 -8.46 -19.22
N MET A 133 -7.40 -9.64 -18.67
CA MET A 133 -6.65 -10.25 -17.57
C MET A 133 -5.99 -11.56 -17.97
N LYS A 134 -4.71 -11.74 -17.61
CA LYS A 134 -3.96 -12.99 -17.69
C LYS A 134 -3.44 -13.35 -16.31
N LEU A 135 -4.25 -14.04 -15.53
CA LEU A 135 -3.93 -14.47 -14.15
C LEU A 135 -3.10 -15.76 -14.17
N GLY A 136 -2.31 -16.00 -13.11
CA GLY A 136 -1.36 -17.11 -13.04
C GLY A 136 -0.11 -16.91 -13.91
N ALA A 137 0.16 -15.68 -14.37
CA ALA A 137 1.26 -15.33 -15.26
C ALA A 137 2.31 -14.48 -14.50
N LYS A 138 3.51 -15.02 -14.34
CA LYS A 138 4.58 -14.38 -13.57
C LYS A 138 5.59 -13.71 -14.50
N ALA A 139 5.64 -12.38 -14.46
CA ALA A 139 6.70 -11.60 -15.10
C ALA A 139 8.04 -11.79 -14.39
N VAL A 140 9.10 -12.08 -15.13
CA VAL A 140 10.43 -12.37 -14.59
C VAL A 140 11.51 -11.43 -15.15
N ASP A 141 11.36 -10.96 -16.39
CA ASP A 141 12.36 -10.11 -17.05
C ASP A 141 11.71 -9.23 -18.12
N VAL A 142 12.51 -8.35 -18.73
CA VAL A 142 12.11 -7.47 -19.83
C VAL A 142 13.08 -7.59 -21.02
N GLN A 143 12.54 -7.49 -22.21
CA GLN A 143 13.32 -7.26 -23.43
C GLN A 143 13.31 -5.75 -23.75
N ARG A 144 14.43 -5.25 -24.26
CA ARG A 144 14.58 -3.85 -24.65
C ARG A 144 14.92 -3.74 -26.13
N ASP A 145 14.47 -2.68 -26.76
CA ASP A 145 14.90 -2.32 -28.11
C ASP A 145 16.25 -1.57 -28.10
N SER A 146 16.74 -1.22 -29.27
CA SER A 146 18.01 -0.49 -29.45
C SER A 146 18.01 0.92 -28.83
N SER A 147 16.84 1.48 -28.53
CA SER A 147 16.70 2.79 -27.84
C SER A 147 16.61 2.65 -26.32
N GLY A 148 16.67 1.43 -25.79
CA GLY A 148 16.54 1.15 -24.36
C GLY A 148 15.10 1.10 -23.83
N ARG A 149 14.10 1.21 -24.70
CA ARG A 149 12.69 1.07 -24.34
C ARG A 149 12.33 -0.40 -24.12
N VAL A 150 11.44 -0.68 -23.19
CA VAL A 150 10.90 -2.03 -23.00
C VAL A 150 10.05 -2.37 -24.23
N SER A 151 10.41 -3.42 -24.94
CA SER A 151 9.67 -3.94 -26.09
C SER A 151 8.77 -5.11 -25.73
N ALA A 152 9.14 -5.90 -24.71
CA ALA A 152 8.33 -7.01 -24.20
C ALA A 152 8.66 -7.31 -22.74
N VAL A 153 7.71 -7.94 -22.04
CA VAL A 153 7.87 -8.55 -20.72
C VAL A 153 7.94 -10.06 -20.89
N VAL A 154 8.93 -10.71 -20.28
CA VAL A 154 9.13 -12.16 -20.33
C VAL A 154 8.48 -12.80 -19.10
N LEU A 155 7.67 -13.82 -19.32
CA LEU A 155 7.05 -14.64 -18.29
C LEU A 155 7.95 -15.83 -17.90
N ASP A 156 7.72 -16.40 -16.73
CA ASP A 156 8.41 -17.61 -16.27
C ASP A 156 8.13 -18.85 -17.16
N SER A 157 7.05 -18.83 -17.93
CA SER A 157 6.76 -19.82 -18.99
C SER A 157 7.68 -19.71 -20.22
N GLY A 158 8.45 -18.63 -20.35
CA GLY A 158 9.22 -18.29 -21.55
C GLY A 158 8.43 -17.47 -22.59
N GLU A 159 7.13 -17.28 -22.40
CA GLU A 159 6.31 -16.41 -23.26
C GLU A 159 6.77 -14.95 -23.12
N ALA A 160 6.81 -14.21 -24.23
CA ALA A 160 7.07 -12.78 -24.25
C ALA A 160 5.81 -12.01 -24.68
N ILE A 161 5.40 -11.05 -23.84
CA ILE A 161 4.27 -10.16 -24.12
C ILE A 161 4.81 -8.81 -24.57
N ARG A 162 4.55 -8.43 -25.82
CA ARG A 162 4.96 -7.12 -26.37
C ARG A 162 4.06 -6.03 -25.84
N CYS A 163 4.65 -4.86 -25.55
CA CYS A 163 3.91 -3.69 -25.13
C CYS A 163 4.58 -2.38 -25.58
N GLU A 164 3.77 -1.38 -25.84
CA GLU A 164 4.28 -0.02 -26.09
C GLU A 164 4.63 0.68 -24.76
N LYS A 165 3.86 0.43 -23.72
CA LYS A 165 3.96 1.04 -22.39
C LYS A 165 3.83 -0.01 -21.31
N LEU A 166 4.59 0.15 -20.24
CA LEU A 166 4.61 -0.79 -19.12
C LEU A 166 4.34 -0.08 -17.80
N ILE A 167 3.34 -0.55 -17.05
CA ILE A 167 3.09 -0.15 -15.67
C ILE A 167 3.40 -1.33 -14.74
N VAL A 168 4.33 -1.14 -13.80
CA VAL A 168 4.77 -2.18 -12.88
C VAL A 168 4.18 -1.93 -11.50
N ALA A 169 3.25 -2.79 -11.09
CA ALA A 169 2.53 -2.79 -9.83
C ALA A 169 2.71 -4.11 -9.06
N ASP A 170 3.88 -4.75 -9.18
CA ASP A 170 4.21 -6.09 -8.67
C ASP A 170 4.54 -6.11 -7.16
N GLY A 171 4.19 -5.03 -6.45
CA GLY A 171 4.19 -4.93 -5.00
C GLY A 171 5.58 -4.71 -4.38
N ALA A 172 5.67 -4.85 -3.06
CA ALA A 172 6.83 -4.46 -2.27
C ALA A 172 8.16 -5.12 -2.71
N ARG A 173 8.11 -6.38 -3.11
CA ARG A 173 9.30 -7.14 -3.57
C ARG A 173 9.75 -6.70 -4.96
N SER A 174 8.83 -6.31 -5.80
CA SER A 174 9.01 -5.79 -7.16
C SER A 174 10.13 -6.49 -7.94
N THR A 175 9.88 -7.73 -8.34
CA THR A 175 10.86 -8.53 -9.08
C THR A 175 11.18 -7.88 -10.43
N LEU A 176 10.14 -7.45 -11.15
CA LEU A 176 10.31 -6.79 -12.43
C LEU A 176 10.91 -5.38 -12.27
N GLY A 177 10.54 -4.65 -11.21
CA GLY A 177 11.16 -3.36 -10.90
C GLY A 177 12.67 -3.49 -10.69
N ARG A 178 13.16 -4.57 -10.06
CA ARG A 178 14.61 -4.83 -9.92
C ARG A 178 15.27 -5.10 -11.27
N ALA A 179 14.65 -5.85 -12.17
CA ALA A 179 15.14 -6.05 -13.53
C ALA A 179 15.20 -4.74 -14.34
N LEU A 180 14.32 -3.80 -14.01
CA LEU A 180 14.29 -2.45 -14.58
C LEU A 180 15.30 -1.48 -13.95
N GLY A 181 15.96 -1.85 -12.83
CA GLY A 181 16.97 -1.03 -12.16
C GLY A 181 16.49 -0.38 -10.85
N ARG A 182 15.29 -0.77 -10.36
CA ARG A 182 14.82 -0.32 -9.04
C ARG A 182 15.79 -0.71 -7.94
N GLN A 183 16.13 0.26 -7.08
CA GLN A 183 16.92 0.02 -5.87
C GLN A 183 16.13 0.42 -4.64
N TRP A 184 16.08 -0.46 -3.65
CA TRP A 184 15.47 -0.18 -2.37
C TRP A 184 16.50 0.28 -1.34
N HIS A 185 16.25 1.43 -0.71
CA HIS A 185 17.13 2.10 0.24
C HIS A 185 16.77 1.73 1.68
N ARG A 186 17.32 0.62 2.17
CA ARG A 186 17.05 0.06 3.51
C ARG A 186 17.69 0.85 4.67
N GLU A 187 18.53 1.83 4.39
CA GLU A 187 19.03 2.78 5.38
C GLU A 187 17.94 3.72 5.88
N THR A 188 16.85 3.87 5.14
CA THR A 188 15.66 4.59 5.57
C THR A 188 14.74 3.69 6.41
N VAL A 189 13.67 4.29 6.98
CA VAL A 189 12.67 3.54 7.74
C VAL A 189 11.88 2.63 6.80
N TYR A 190 11.63 1.41 7.26
CA TYR A 190 10.72 0.45 6.66
C TYR A 190 9.84 -0.20 7.73
N GLY A 191 8.71 -0.77 7.34
CA GLY A 191 7.80 -1.46 8.23
C GLY A 191 7.92 -2.98 8.13
N VAL A 192 7.69 -3.66 9.25
CA VAL A 192 7.42 -5.09 9.31
C VAL A 192 6.10 -5.29 10.02
N ALA A 193 5.26 -6.18 9.53
CA ALA A 193 3.94 -6.40 10.09
C ALA A 193 3.49 -7.85 9.93
N ILE A 194 2.60 -8.28 10.80
CA ILE A 194 1.86 -9.55 10.69
C ILE A 194 0.41 -9.30 11.07
N ARG A 195 -0.50 -9.98 10.38
CA ARG A 195 -1.93 -9.95 10.70
C ARG A 195 -2.60 -11.31 10.58
N GLY A 196 -3.74 -11.44 11.21
CA GLY A 196 -4.67 -12.55 11.06
C GLY A 196 -6.11 -12.09 11.22
N TYR A 197 -7.04 -13.01 11.06
CA TYR A 197 -8.46 -12.80 11.29
C TYR A 197 -8.90 -13.60 12.52
N ILE A 198 -9.79 -13.05 13.34
CA ILE A 198 -10.31 -13.72 14.51
C ILE A 198 -11.78 -13.33 14.72
N ALA A 199 -12.60 -14.33 15.11
CA ALA A 199 -14.01 -14.12 15.39
C ALA A 199 -14.21 -13.34 16.70
N THR A 200 -15.23 -12.45 16.71
CA THR A 200 -15.56 -11.63 17.87
C THR A 200 -16.99 -11.11 17.77
N PRO A 201 -17.75 -11.00 18.90
CA PRO A 201 -19.06 -10.34 18.92
C PRO A 201 -18.95 -8.82 18.63
N ARG A 202 -17.74 -8.23 18.68
CA ARG A 202 -17.49 -6.80 18.44
C ARG A 202 -17.08 -6.47 17.01
N SER A 203 -17.34 -7.35 16.07
CA SER A 203 -16.99 -7.18 14.65
C SER A 203 -17.66 -6.00 13.96
N SER A 204 -18.72 -5.43 14.55
CA SER A 204 -19.46 -4.27 14.03
C SER A 204 -19.16 -2.95 14.77
N GLU A 205 -18.08 -2.91 15.56
CA GLU A 205 -17.63 -1.68 16.22
C GLU A 205 -17.38 -0.56 15.21
N ALA A 206 -17.86 0.64 15.52
CA ALA A 206 -17.78 1.79 14.63
C ALA A 206 -16.42 2.51 14.66
N TRP A 207 -15.43 1.98 15.35
CA TRP A 207 -14.09 2.55 15.51
C TRP A 207 -13.01 1.55 15.13
N ILE A 208 -12.05 2.00 14.34
CA ILE A 208 -10.80 1.27 14.15
C ILE A 208 -9.96 1.44 15.41
N THR A 209 -9.49 0.36 16.00
CA THR A 209 -8.69 0.42 17.23
C THR A 209 -7.21 0.26 16.94
N SER A 210 -6.38 1.16 17.51
CA SER A 210 -4.92 1.12 17.44
C SER A 210 -4.32 1.22 18.85
N HIS A 211 -3.48 0.27 19.24
CA HIS A 211 -2.78 0.25 20.51
C HIS A 211 -1.35 0.76 20.31
N LEU A 212 -1.10 2.00 20.71
CA LEU A 212 0.15 2.72 20.43
C LEU A 212 1.31 2.33 21.37
N GLU A 213 1.00 1.64 22.46
CA GLU A 213 1.98 1.10 23.42
C GLU A 213 2.15 -0.40 23.16
N LEU A 214 2.84 -0.76 22.07
CA LEU A 214 3.13 -2.14 21.74
C LEU A 214 4.35 -2.62 22.57
N ARG A 215 4.17 -3.66 23.36
CA ARG A 215 5.23 -4.27 24.16
C ARG A 215 5.50 -5.70 23.75
N SER A 216 6.77 -6.11 23.84
CA SER A 216 7.14 -7.51 23.72
C SER A 216 6.66 -8.33 24.95
N PRO A 217 6.66 -9.66 24.89
CA PRO A 217 6.35 -10.49 26.04
C PRO A 217 7.24 -10.21 27.28
N GLU A 218 8.46 -9.74 27.05
CA GLU A 218 9.43 -9.35 28.09
C GLU A 218 9.21 -7.93 28.62
N GLY A 219 8.20 -7.23 28.11
CA GLY A 219 7.81 -5.88 28.55
C GLY A 219 8.50 -4.73 27.82
N ALA A 220 9.41 -4.99 26.89
CA ALA A 220 10.10 -3.95 26.14
C ALA A 220 9.12 -3.20 25.20
N LEU A 221 9.17 -1.86 25.22
CA LEU A 221 8.38 -1.01 24.31
C LEU A 221 8.98 -1.11 22.90
N LEU A 222 8.12 -1.45 21.93
CA LEU A 222 8.49 -1.58 20.52
C LEU A 222 8.09 -0.33 19.72
N PRO A 223 8.84 0.04 18.67
CA PRO A 223 8.54 1.18 17.81
C PRO A 223 7.44 0.83 16.81
N GLY A 224 6.23 0.62 17.27
CA GLY A 224 5.12 0.17 16.47
C GLY A 224 3.78 0.25 17.18
N TYR A 225 2.80 -0.42 16.62
CA TYR A 225 1.46 -0.48 17.20
C TYR A 225 0.78 -1.82 16.88
N GLY A 226 -0.19 -2.18 17.74
CA GLY A 226 -1.13 -3.25 17.44
C GLY A 226 -2.43 -2.66 16.92
N TRP A 227 -3.15 -3.39 16.09
CA TRP A 227 -4.45 -2.94 15.57
C TRP A 227 -5.52 -4.02 15.66
N ILE A 228 -6.77 -3.57 15.72
CA ILE A 228 -7.97 -4.40 15.62
C ILE A 228 -8.97 -3.62 14.77
N PHE A 229 -9.24 -4.12 13.55
CA PHE A 229 -10.10 -3.47 12.58
C PHE A 229 -11.36 -4.32 12.37
N PRO A 230 -12.52 -3.86 12.86
CA PRO A 230 -13.81 -4.54 12.66
C PRO A 230 -14.16 -4.67 11.17
N LEU A 231 -14.65 -5.84 10.76
CA LEU A 231 -14.98 -6.14 9.36
C LEU A 231 -16.49 -6.18 9.09
N GLY A 232 -17.33 -6.15 10.15
CA GLY A 232 -18.77 -6.20 10.02
C GLY A 232 -19.36 -7.59 9.70
N ASN A 233 -18.53 -8.62 9.62
CA ASN A 233 -18.88 -9.97 9.17
C ASN A 233 -18.71 -11.07 10.25
N GLY A 234 -18.64 -10.70 11.52
CA GLY A 234 -18.35 -11.63 12.63
C GLY A 234 -16.88 -11.69 13.01
N GLU A 235 -15.98 -11.09 12.23
CA GLU A 235 -14.53 -11.11 12.46
C GLU A 235 -13.92 -9.70 12.52
N VAL A 236 -12.69 -9.66 13.02
CA VAL A 236 -11.80 -8.50 12.92
C VAL A 236 -10.49 -8.90 12.25
N ASN A 237 -9.87 -7.96 11.55
CA ASN A 237 -8.45 -8.04 11.21
C ASN A 237 -7.65 -7.58 12.43
N ILE A 238 -6.81 -8.45 12.96
CA ILE A 238 -5.94 -8.18 14.10
C ILE A 238 -4.48 -8.31 13.69
N GLY A 239 -3.64 -7.40 14.13
CA GLY A 239 -2.22 -7.50 13.82
C GLY A 239 -1.33 -6.60 14.64
N VAL A 240 -0.04 -6.74 14.38
CA VAL A 240 1.02 -5.91 14.96
C VAL A 240 2.00 -5.51 13.88
N GLY A 241 2.48 -4.27 13.96
CA GLY A 241 3.50 -3.74 13.07
C GLY A 241 4.54 -2.94 13.82
N ALA A 242 5.77 -2.96 13.34
CA ALA A 242 6.87 -2.20 13.90
C ALA A 242 7.70 -1.54 12.81
N LEU A 243 8.24 -0.36 13.13
CA LEU A 243 9.20 0.37 12.31
C LEU A 243 10.60 -0.19 12.56
N ALA A 244 11.39 -0.22 11.49
CA ALA A 244 12.76 -0.69 11.53
C ALA A 244 13.65 0.17 10.62
N THR A 245 14.96 0.12 10.87
CA THR A 245 16.01 0.60 9.96
C THR A 245 17.12 -0.44 9.90
N ALA A 246 18.03 -0.34 8.94
CA ALA A 246 19.20 -1.22 8.90
C ALA A 246 20.05 -1.18 10.19
N LYS A 247 20.07 -0.01 10.87
CA LYS A 247 20.81 0.15 12.16
C LYS A 247 20.01 -0.24 13.39
N ARG A 248 18.69 -0.29 13.29
CA ARG A 248 17.73 -0.69 14.35
C ARG A 248 16.69 -1.62 13.71
N PRO A 249 17.04 -2.88 13.47
CA PRO A 249 16.09 -3.86 12.96
C PRO A 249 14.93 -4.03 13.94
N ALA A 250 13.77 -4.45 13.46
CA ALA A 250 12.68 -4.86 14.33
C ALA A 250 13.08 -6.21 14.96
N ASP A 251 13.61 -6.15 16.17
CA ASP A 251 14.06 -7.32 16.94
C ASP A 251 12.86 -7.96 17.66
N ALA A 252 11.89 -8.42 16.87
CA ALA A 252 10.71 -9.08 17.37
C ALA A 252 10.27 -10.21 16.42
N ALA A 253 10.12 -11.40 16.95
CA ALA A 253 9.47 -12.49 16.26
C ALA A 253 7.98 -12.16 16.11
N LEU A 254 7.56 -11.78 14.89
CA LEU A 254 6.23 -11.22 14.65
C LEU A 254 5.09 -12.15 15.06
N ARG A 255 5.18 -13.46 14.81
CA ARG A 255 4.12 -14.42 15.16
C ARG A 255 3.93 -14.58 16.68
N PRO A 256 4.96 -14.78 17.50
CA PRO A 256 4.85 -14.73 18.95
C PRO A 256 4.30 -13.40 19.47
N LEU A 257 4.73 -12.28 18.89
CA LEU A 257 4.25 -10.94 19.26
C LEU A 257 2.75 -10.79 18.96
N MET A 258 2.27 -11.24 17.80
CA MET A 258 0.84 -11.21 17.47
C MET A 258 0.02 -12.09 18.42
N ASN A 259 0.51 -13.30 18.74
CA ASN A 259 -0.16 -14.20 19.66
C ASN A 259 -0.25 -13.59 21.07
N TYR A 260 0.83 -12.98 21.55
CA TYR A 260 0.86 -12.27 22.82
C TYR A 260 -0.13 -11.08 22.82
N TYR A 261 -0.09 -10.25 21.81
CA TYR A 261 -1.02 -9.13 21.64
C TYR A 261 -2.47 -9.60 21.60
N THR A 262 -2.78 -10.67 20.88
CA THR A 262 -4.13 -11.27 20.84
C THR A 262 -4.56 -11.76 22.22
N ALA A 263 -3.69 -12.41 22.97
CA ALA A 263 -3.98 -12.87 24.31
C ALA A 263 -4.31 -11.72 25.27
N LEU A 264 -3.56 -10.61 25.19
CA LEU A 264 -3.81 -9.41 25.99
C LEU A 264 -5.19 -8.77 25.70
N ARG A 265 -5.70 -8.89 24.47
CA ARG A 265 -6.99 -8.28 24.03
C ARG A 265 -8.15 -9.25 24.07
N ARG A 266 -7.92 -10.53 24.41
CA ARG A 266 -8.92 -11.58 24.34
C ARG A 266 -10.19 -11.28 25.14
N GLN A 267 -10.05 -10.90 26.39
CA GLN A 267 -11.18 -10.63 27.26
C GLN A 267 -11.95 -9.37 26.80
N GLU A 268 -11.25 -8.32 26.48
CA GLU A 268 -11.82 -7.04 26.03
C GLU A 268 -12.67 -7.19 24.76
N TRP A 269 -12.18 -7.99 23.80
CA TRP A 269 -12.81 -8.17 22.50
C TRP A 269 -13.66 -9.44 22.38
N GLY A 270 -13.67 -10.30 23.40
CA GLY A 270 -14.40 -11.58 23.35
C GLY A 270 -13.91 -12.49 22.24
N PHE A 271 -12.58 -12.55 21.99
CA PHE A 271 -12.04 -13.33 20.89
C PHE A 271 -12.27 -14.82 21.06
N ASP A 272 -12.80 -15.47 20.01
CA ASP A 272 -12.95 -16.91 19.92
C ASP A 272 -11.79 -17.53 19.10
N GLY A 273 -11.17 -18.56 19.68
CA GLY A 273 -10.06 -19.29 19.06
C GLY A 273 -8.74 -18.50 18.97
N GLN A 274 -7.97 -18.77 17.94
CA GLN A 274 -6.70 -18.12 17.59
C GLN A 274 -6.80 -17.43 16.23
N PRO A 275 -5.99 -16.39 15.98
CA PRO A 275 -5.99 -15.74 14.67
C PRO A 275 -5.65 -16.74 13.55
N ARG A 276 -6.49 -16.82 12.53
CA ARG A 276 -6.27 -17.60 11.31
C ARG A 276 -5.55 -16.77 10.24
N ALA A 277 -5.03 -17.42 9.21
CA ALA A 277 -4.42 -16.81 8.02
C ALA A 277 -3.32 -15.78 8.35
N GLY A 278 -2.43 -16.12 9.29
CA GLY A 278 -1.32 -15.27 9.72
C GLY A 278 -0.33 -15.00 8.59
N LEU A 279 -0.37 -13.81 7.98
CA LEU A 279 0.52 -13.36 6.91
C LEU A 279 1.38 -12.18 7.36
N SER A 280 2.68 -12.25 7.06
CA SER A 280 3.63 -11.15 7.31
C SER A 280 3.95 -10.36 6.06
N ALA A 281 4.30 -9.09 6.25
CA ALA A 281 4.75 -8.20 5.20
C ALA A 281 6.00 -7.43 5.61
N LEU A 282 6.81 -7.12 4.60
CA LEU A 282 7.89 -6.16 4.65
C LEU A 282 7.50 -4.99 3.76
N LEU A 283 7.49 -3.78 4.32
CA LEU A 283 6.92 -2.59 3.70
C LEU A 283 8.03 -1.57 3.39
N PRO A 284 8.42 -1.40 2.13
CA PRO A 284 9.20 -0.23 1.72
C PRO A 284 8.31 1.01 1.81
N MET A 285 8.73 2.02 2.54
CA MET A 285 7.90 3.17 2.90
C MET A 285 8.47 4.48 2.38
N GLY A 286 7.60 5.46 2.18
CA GLY A 286 7.94 6.86 1.96
C GLY A 286 8.79 7.12 0.73
N GLY A 287 8.58 6.38 -0.36
CA GLY A 287 9.37 6.50 -1.57
C GLY A 287 10.85 6.09 -1.38
N ALA A 288 11.15 5.11 -0.51
CA ALA A 288 12.51 4.63 -0.23
C ALA A 288 13.11 3.81 -1.37
N VAL A 289 12.87 4.22 -2.60
CA VAL A 289 13.38 3.57 -3.82
C VAL A 289 13.84 4.59 -4.83
N SER A 290 14.79 4.20 -5.67
CA SER A 290 15.19 4.89 -6.90
C SER A 290 14.93 4.01 -8.12
N GLY A 291 15.06 4.59 -9.32
CA GLY A 291 14.77 3.87 -10.56
C GLY A 291 13.28 3.55 -10.68
N VAL A 292 12.43 4.58 -10.51
CA VAL A 292 10.96 4.42 -10.51
C VAL A 292 10.33 4.58 -11.89
N ALA A 293 11.09 4.98 -12.90
CA ALA A 293 10.64 5.14 -14.27
C ALA A 293 11.77 5.04 -15.30
N GLY A 294 11.38 4.78 -16.52
CA GLY A 294 12.24 4.85 -17.72
C GLY A 294 11.47 5.36 -18.93
N PRO A 295 12.00 5.21 -20.14
CA PRO A 295 11.41 5.83 -21.32
C PRO A 295 9.95 5.45 -21.57
N ASN A 296 9.53 4.21 -21.28
CA ASN A 296 8.15 3.76 -21.49
C ASN A 296 7.62 2.87 -20.35
N TRP A 297 8.17 2.99 -19.17
CA TRP A 297 7.71 2.23 -18.02
C TRP A 297 7.69 3.08 -16.73
N MET A 298 6.80 2.73 -15.82
CA MET A 298 6.58 3.38 -14.52
C MET A 298 6.37 2.33 -13.43
N LEU A 299 6.95 2.53 -12.22
CA LEU A 299 6.62 1.77 -11.03
C LEU A 299 5.56 2.53 -10.23
N ILE A 300 4.54 1.81 -9.72
CA ILE A 300 3.44 2.38 -8.95
C ILE A 300 3.19 1.60 -7.65
N GLY A 301 2.44 2.17 -6.74
CA GLY A 301 2.08 1.56 -5.45
C GLY A 301 3.30 1.12 -4.64
N ASP A 302 3.24 -0.05 -4.02
CA ASP A 302 4.34 -0.59 -3.20
C ASP A 302 5.64 -0.81 -4.03
N ALA A 303 5.54 -1.05 -5.34
CA ALA A 303 6.72 -1.17 -6.21
C ALA A 303 7.51 0.14 -6.26
N ALA A 304 6.84 1.28 -6.16
CA ALA A 304 7.44 2.60 -6.00
C ALA A 304 7.61 3.02 -4.52
N ALA A 305 7.38 2.12 -3.56
CA ALA A 305 7.37 2.43 -2.13
C ALA A 305 6.40 3.56 -1.74
N CYS A 306 5.26 3.66 -2.43
CA CYS A 306 4.18 4.57 -2.11
C CYS A 306 3.38 4.04 -0.90
N VAL A 307 4.02 4.02 0.26
CA VAL A 307 3.47 3.59 1.54
C VAL A 307 3.80 4.65 2.59
N ASN A 308 2.81 5.04 3.37
CA ASN A 308 2.98 6.05 4.40
C ASN A 308 3.93 5.56 5.51
N PRO A 309 5.02 6.29 5.83
CA PRO A 309 6.00 5.88 6.83
C PRO A 309 5.47 5.84 8.27
N LEU A 310 4.37 6.53 8.58
CA LEU A 310 3.87 6.67 9.95
C LEU A 310 2.84 5.64 10.35
N ASN A 311 1.98 5.23 9.40
CA ASN A 311 0.89 4.29 9.68
C ASN A 311 0.92 3.01 8.83
N GLY A 312 1.80 2.93 7.82
CA GLY A 312 1.94 1.76 6.96
C GLY A 312 0.85 1.62 5.90
N GLU A 313 0.03 2.65 5.69
CA GLU A 313 -1.01 2.65 4.67
C GLU A 313 -0.42 2.74 3.27
N GLY A 314 -0.97 1.97 2.34
CA GLY A 314 -0.51 1.91 0.95
C GLY A 314 -1.63 1.68 -0.07
N ILE A 315 -2.86 1.33 0.37
CA ILE A 315 -3.98 1.08 -0.57
C ILE A 315 -4.37 2.38 -1.27
N ASP A 316 -4.54 3.47 -0.52
CA ASP A 316 -4.84 4.80 -1.03
C ASP A 316 -3.80 5.30 -2.04
N TYR A 317 -2.52 5.24 -1.66
CA TYR A 317 -1.41 5.61 -2.55
C TYR A 317 -1.31 4.70 -3.77
N GLY A 318 -1.65 3.41 -3.60
CA GLY A 318 -1.73 2.46 -4.69
C GLY A 318 -2.78 2.87 -5.72
N LEU A 319 -4.01 3.12 -5.27
CA LEU A 319 -5.12 3.56 -6.10
C LEU A 319 -4.81 4.90 -6.81
N GLU A 320 -4.34 5.88 -6.04
CA GLU A 320 -4.00 7.21 -6.55
C GLU A 320 -2.84 7.16 -7.57
N SER A 321 -1.73 6.44 -7.25
CA SER A 321 -0.62 6.31 -8.19
C SER A 321 -1.01 5.54 -9.45
N GLY A 322 -1.97 4.60 -9.35
CA GLY A 322 -2.58 3.95 -10.50
C GLY A 322 -3.27 4.95 -11.43
N ARG A 323 -4.14 5.79 -10.88
CA ARG A 323 -4.83 6.86 -11.61
C ARG A 323 -3.84 7.85 -12.24
N LEU A 324 -2.92 8.39 -11.46
CA LEU A 324 -1.91 9.35 -11.92
C LEU A 324 -1.01 8.79 -13.02
N SER A 325 -0.66 7.50 -12.97
CA SER A 325 0.12 6.86 -14.03
C SER A 325 -0.64 6.76 -15.35
N ALA A 326 -1.95 6.50 -15.29
CA ALA A 326 -2.79 6.46 -16.48
C ALA A 326 -2.91 7.84 -17.17
N GLU A 327 -2.92 8.92 -16.41
CA GLU A 327 -2.96 10.30 -16.96
C GLU A 327 -1.71 10.62 -17.79
N LEU A 328 -0.58 9.96 -17.53
CA LEU A 328 0.67 10.18 -18.28
C LEU A 328 0.79 9.34 -19.56
N LEU A 329 -0.12 8.40 -19.82
CA LEU A 329 0.01 7.46 -20.96
C LEU A 329 0.03 8.12 -22.34
N GLY A 330 -0.33 9.40 -22.44
CA GLY A 330 -0.17 10.20 -23.66
C GLY A 330 1.27 10.64 -23.96
N LEU A 331 2.15 10.61 -22.97
CA LEU A 331 3.54 11.03 -23.12
C LEU A 331 4.40 9.98 -23.83
N ARG A 332 5.50 10.42 -24.43
CA ARG A 332 6.49 9.56 -25.10
C ARG A 332 7.58 9.05 -24.14
N ASP A 333 7.87 9.78 -23.06
CA ASP A 333 8.94 9.47 -22.13
C ASP A 333 8.53 9.77 -20.70
N TYR A 334 8.63 8.74 -19.82
CA TYR A 334 8.27 8.83 -18.42
C TYR A 334 9.47 9.04 -17.49
N SER A 335 10.71 8.99 -18.00
CA SER A 335 11.95 9.01 -17.19
C SER A 335 12.02 10.21 -16.25
N ARG A 336 11.44 11.35 -16.64
CA ARG A 336 11.35 12.55 -15.81
C ARG A 336 9.93 12.87 -15.37
N ALA A 337 8.94 12.58 -16.23
CA ALA A 337 7.55 12.94 -15.95
C ALA A 337 7.02 12.21 -14.70
N TRP A 338 7.19 10.90 -14.61
CA TRP A 338 6.70 10.13 -13.49
C TRP A 338 7.37 10.46 -12.14
N PRO A 339 8.71 10.52 -12.01
CA PRO A 339 9.34 11.02 -10.80
C PRO A 339 8.87 12.42 -10.38
N THR A 340 8.59 13.32 -11.34
CA THR A 340 8.06 14.66 -11.05
C THR A 340 6.69 14.57 -10.38
N VAL A 341 5.77 13.79 -10.95
CA VAL A 341 4.43 13.56 -10.38
C VAL A 341 4.53 12.98 -8.95
N LEU A 342 5.34 11.94 -8.75
CA LEU A 342 5.57 11.36 -7.42
C LEU A 342 6.12 12.39 -6.43
N HIS A 343 7.03 13.26 -6.87
CA HIS A 343 7.58 14.32 -6.04
C HIS A 343 6.56 15.39 -5.69
N GLU A 344 5.73 15.78 -6.61
CA GLU A 344 4.70 16.80 -6.39
C GLU A 344 3.63 16.30 -5.41
N HIS A 345 3.15 15.08 -5.61
CA HIS A 345 2.08 14.52 -4.78
C HIS A 345 2.57 14.04 -3.41
N TYR A 346 3.72 13.38 -3.32
CA TYR A 346 4.09 12.64 -2.10
C TYR A 346 5.34 13.13 -1.39
N ALA A 347 6.34 13.69 -2.12
CA ALA A 347 7.67 13.86 -1.52
C ALA A 347 7.69 14.82 -0.32
N ARG A 348 6.83 15.83 -0.27
CA ARG A 348 6.75 16.76 0.87
C ARG A 348 6.32 16.03 2.15
N GLY A 349 5.19 15.32 2.07
CA GLY A 349 4.65 14.55 3.18
C GLY A 349 5.58 13.40 3.59
N PHE A 350 6.07 12.63 2.63
CA PHE A 350 6.95 11.50 2.89
C PHE A 350 8.29 11.89 3.50
N SER A 351 8.88 13.02 3.12
CA SER A 351 10.12 13.51 3.70
C SER A 351 9.98 13.79 5.21
N VAL A 352 8.94 14.50 5.63
CA VAL A 352 8.66 14.74 7.06
C VAL A 352 8.29 13.44 7.77
N ALA A 353 7.41 12.65 7.17
CA ALA A 353 6.95 11.39 7.74
C ALA A 353 8.09 10.40 7.99
N ARG A 354 9.08 10.29 7.09
CA ARG A 354 10.30 9.48 7.31
C ARG A 354 11.09 9.93 8.54
N ARG A 355 11.22 11.24 8.78
CA ARG A 355 11.93 11.78 9.94
C ARG A 355 11.20 11.49 11.23
N LEU A 356 9.89 11.70 11.24
CA LEU A 356 9.05 11.35 12.39
C LEU A 356 9.08 9.85 12.65
N ALA A 357 8.94 9.03 11.62
CA ALA A 357 9.04 7.57 11.74
C ALA A 357 10.42 7.13 12.27
N LEU A 358 11.50 7.79 11.84
CA LEU A 358 12.84 7.55 12.38
C LEU A 358 12.92 7.87 13.87
N LEU A 359 12.31 8.99 14.33
CA LEU A 359 12.25 9.34 15.75
C LEU A 359 11.48 8.29 16.55
N LEU A 360 10.39 7.75 16.01
CA LEU A 360 9.62 6.69 16.65
C LEU A 360 10.44 5.40 16.87
N THR A 361 11.52 5.16 16.11
CA THR A 361 12.42 4.02 16.35
C THR A 361 13.33 4.18 17.56
N PHE A 362 13.33 5.34 18.24
CA PHE A 362 14.07 5.54 19.47
C PHE A 362 13.15 5.30 20.68
N PRO A 363 13.41 4.29 21.52
CA PRO A 363 12.52 3.94 22.65
C PRO A 363 12.24 5.12 23.60
N ARG A 364 13.26 5.95 23.88
CA ARG A 364 13.12 7.13 24.75
C ARG A 364 12.17 8.19 24.18
N PHE A 365 12.07 8.29 22.86
CA PHE A 365 11.15 9.25 22.24
C PHE A 365 9.69 8.89 22.53
N LEU A 366 9.32 7.62 22.31
CA LEU A 366 7.97 7.14 22.58
C LEU A 366 7.58 7.24 24.07
N THR A 367 8.47 6.84 24.98
CA THR A 367 8.19 6.91 26.42
C THR A 367 8.01 8.35 26.92
N SER A 368 8.69 9.33 26.31
CA SER A 368 8.60 10.73 26.71
C SER A 368 7.42 11.46 26.07
N THR A 369 7.08 11.17 24.82
CA THR A 369 6.06 11.91 24.05
C THR A 369 4.68 11.24 24.07
N GLY A 370 4.62 9.92 24.18
CA GLY A 370 3.38 9.14 24.17
C GLY A 370 2.39 9.58 25.24
N PRO A 371 2.77 9.62 26.54
CA PRO A 371 1.86 10.05 27.60
C PRO A 371 1.30 11.46 27.42
N LEU A 372 2.12 12.40 26.92
CA LEU A 372 1.70 13.78 26.68
C LEU A 372 0.70 13.86 25.50
N ALA A 373 1.00 13.17 24.43
CA ALA A 373 0.13 13.12 23.25
C ALA A 373 -1.24 12.52 23.58
N MET A 374 -1.26 11.40 24.28
CA MET A 374 -2.50 10.68 24.64
C MET A 374 -3.41 11.45 25.60
N ARG A 375 -2.88 12.37 26.39
CA ARG A 375 -3.68 13.22 27.31
C ARG A 375 -4.31 14.43 26.64
N SER A 376 -4.02 14.72 25.38
CA SER A 376 -4.54 15.89 24.66
C SER A 376 -5.30 15.47 23.41
N SER A 377 -6.62 15.57 23.45
CA SER A 377 -7.48 15.28 22.29
C SER A 377 -7.14 16.18 21.08
N THR A 378 -6.72 17.43 21.33
CA THR A 378 -6.30 18.34 20.25
C THR A 378 -5.01 17.87 19.59
N LEU A 379 -3.99 17.49 20.38
CA LEU A 379 -2.74 16.95 19.84
C LEU A 379 -3.00 15.64 19.06
N MET A 380 -3.88 14.78 19.57
CA MET A 380 -4.22 13.54 18.87
C MET A 380 -4.97 13.78 17.57
N LYS A 381 -5.88 14.76 17.49
CA LYS A 381 -6.51 15.17 16.22
C LYS A 381 -5.47 15.64 15.22
N VAL A 382 -4.52 16.47 15.64
CA VAL A 382 -3.43 16.91 14.77
C VAL A 382 -2.55 15.73 14.36
N ALA A 383 -2.20 14.84 15.29
CA ALA A 383 -1.41 13.64 15.00
C ALA A 383 -2.09 12.75 13.97
N VAL A 384 -3.37 12.43 14.14
CA VAL A 384 -4.15 11.61 13.19
C VAL A 384 -4.19 12.29 11.82
N ARG A 385 -4.41 13.60 11.74
CA ARG A 385 -4.45 14.33 10.48
C ARG A 385 -3.10 14.29 9.74
N VAL A 386 -2.00 14.47 10.48
CA VAL A 386 -0.64 14.41 9.93
C VAL A 386 -0.22 12.98 9.57
N MET A 387 -0.46 12.03 10.48
CA MET A 387 -0.10 10.64 10.27
C MET A 387 -0.90 9.99 9.14
N GLY A 388 -2.17 10.34 8.99
CA GLY A 388 -3.02 9.88 7.90
C GLY A 388 -2.77 10.61 6.58
N ASN A 389 -1.90 11.63 6.57
CA ASN A 389 -1.68 12.51 5.42
C ASN A 389 -3.00 13.12 4.88
N PHE A 390 -3.87 13.57 5.82
CA PHE A 390 -5.15 14.22 5.51
C PHE A 390 -5.02 15.73 5.31
N VAL A 391 -3.85 16.20 4.94
CA VAL A 391 -3.58 17.60 4.61
C VAL A 391 -3.42 17.71 3.10
N THR A 392 -4.29 18.49 2.48
CA THR A 392 -4.26 18.81 1.04
C THR A 392 -3.68 20.20 0.78
N ASP A 393 -3.42 20.52 -0.47
CA ASP A 393 -2.98 21.87 -0.86
C ASP A 393 -4.11 22.91 -0.74
N GLU A 394 -5.38 22.48 -0.73
CA GLU A 394 -6.57 23.32 -0.55
C GLU A 394 -6.80 23.72 0.91
N ASP A 395 -6.26 22.96 1.88
CA ASP A 395 -6.40 23.28 3.30
C ASP A 395 -5.63 24.57 3.67
N THR A 396 -6.31 25.53 4.29
CA THR A 396 -5.73 26.85 4.61
C THR A 396 -5.44 27.09 6.08
N ASP A 397 -5.77 26.13 6.94
CA ASP A 397 -5.57 26.25 8.40
C ASP A 397 -4.09 26.20 8.84
N VAL A 398 -3.86 26.48 10.12
CA VAL A 398 -2.52 26.58 10.70
C VAL A 398 -1.75 25.26 10.60
N VAL A 399 -2.43 24.10 10.80
CA VAL A 399 -1.80 22.78 10.74
C VAL A 399 -1.31 22.50 9.31
N ALA A 400 -2.15 22.78 8.32
CA ALA A 400 -1.81 22.59 6.92
C ALA A 400 -0.64 23.48 6.49
N ARG A 401 -0.65 24.76 6.91
CA ARG A 401 0.47 25.69 6.65
C ARG A 401 1.77 25.22 7.28
N ALA A 402 1.73 24.83 8.55
CA ALA A 402 2.89 24.31 9.28
C ALA A 402 3.44 23.04 8.63
N TRP A 403 2.55 22.11 8.23
CA TRP A 403 2.92 20.86 7.56
C TRP A 403 3.61 21.11 6.22
N ARG A 404 3.06 22.01 5.38
CA ARG A 404 3.69 22.39 4.10
C ARG A 404 5.04 23.08 4.29
N VAL A 405 5.21 23.92 5.30
CA VAL A 405 6.51 24.53 5.63
C VAL A 405 7.50 23.46 6.08
N ALA A 406 7.11 22.59 7.00
CA ALA A 406 7.93 21.48 7.46
C ALA A 406 8.35 20.57 6.29
N GLY A 407 7.44 20.26 5.36
CA GLY A 407 7.73 19.49 4.16
C GLY A 407 8.77 20.15 3.25
N ARG A 408 8.67 21.45 3.04
CA ARG A 408 9.65 22.20 2.23
C ARG A 408 11.04 22.20 2.89
N VAL A 409 11.12 22.43 4.19
CA VAL A 409 12.37 22.42 4.96
C VAL A 409 12.97 21.02 4.97
N SER A 410 12.16 20.00 5.29
CA SER A 410 12.59 18.61 5.37
C SER A 410 13.22 18.14 4.05
N ARG A 411 12.58 18.43 2.91
CA ARG A 411 13.14 18.09 1.57
C ARG A 411 14.48 18.73 1.25
N ARG A 412 14.76 19.93 1.79
CA ARG A 412 16.05 20.62 1.56
C ARG A 412 17.22 19.94 2.26
N ILE A 413 16.94 19.27 3.38
CA ILE A 413 17.94 18.62 4.22
C ILE A 413 17.92 17.09 4.08
N ASP A 414 17.15 16.53 3.15
CA ASP A 414 17.17 15.10 2.85
C ASP A 414 18.49 14.73 2.15
N HIS A 415 19.26 13.83 2.76
CA HIS A 415 20.42 13.22 2.12
C HIS A 415 20.02 12.40 0.89
N ARG A 416 18.86 11.75 0.96
CA ARG A 416 18.24 11.02 -0.12
C ARG A 416 16.75 11.38 -0.18
N ARG A 417 16.38 12.02 -1.27
CA ARG A 417 14.98 12.42 -1.48
C ARG A 417 14.09 11.20 -1.71
N PRO A 418 12.78 11.26 -1.37
CA PRO A 418 11.85 10.24 -1.81
C PRO A 418 11.91 10.03 -3.33
N PHE A 419 11.88 8.77 -3.78
CA PHE A 419 11.90 8.36 -5.19
C PHE A 419 13.20 8.70 -5.98
N SER A 420 14.34 8.90 -5.30
CA SER A 420 15.60 9.28 -5.95
C SER A 420 16.77 8.37 -5.57
#